data_c453fdaefd97c5d7fe3e1855f0a780a5
#
_entry.id   c453fdaefd97c5d7fe3e1855f0a780a5
#
_cell.length_a   1.000
_cell.length_b   1.000
_cell.length_c   1.000
_cell.angle_alpha   90.00
_cell.angle_beta   90.00
_cell.angle_gamma   90.00
#
_symmetry.space_group_name_H-M   'P 1'
#
loop_
_entity.id
_entity.type
_entity.pdbx_description
1 polymer ?
#
loop_
_entity_poly.entity_id
_entity_poly.type
_entity_poly.pdbx_seq_one_letter_code
_entity_poly.pdbx_strand_id
1 'polypeptide(L)'
;MQVGNKGVALQTCHRHTLNKKNFVSSPISVLSLLLLLLCCCCQFADSMRLVVQRVKSASVTVDGKVISSIGPGAMALVGLHEDDTKDDLEFCCKKLLACKLWENDNGSLWRHGVKQRNLEVLCVSQFTLYGTLTKKHQPDYKRSMKAIPAQEMYDAFLGMLRNGYEAEKIFDGQFGAMMDVSLVNDGPMTIVI
;
A
#
# COMPACT_ATOMS: atom_id res chain seq x y z
N MET A 1 23.58 76.76 10.35
CA MET A 1 22.64 77.84 10.70
C MET A 1 21.34 77.26 11.16
N GLN A 2 21.05 77.47 12.45
CA GLN A 2 19.76 77.55 13.14
C GLN A 2 18.78 76.40 12.95
N VAL A 3 18.61 75.51 13.94
CA VAL A 3 17.88 75.64 15.19
C VAL A 3 16.37 76.00 15.03
N GLY A 4 15.52 75.10 15.43
CA GLY A 4 14.09 75.31 15.58
C GLY A 4 13.44 74.16 16.36
N ASN A 5 13.49 74.29 17.67
CA ASN A 5 12.86 73.48 18.70
C ASN A 5 11.42 73.98 18.99
N LYS A 6 10.46 73.09 19.28
CA LYS A 6 9.23 73.26 20.11
C LYS A 6 8.18 72.28 19.58
N GLY A 7 7.45 71.52 20.34
CA GLY A 7 7.13 71.56 21.74
C GLY A 7 6.19 70.43 22.02
N VAL A 8 6.19 70.04 23.26
CA VAL A 8 5.44 68.99 23.96
C VAL A 8 3.91 69.21 23.90
N ALA A 9 3.17 68.17 23.65
CA ALA A 9 1.77 68.02 24.13
C ALA A 9 1.52 66.61 24.56
N LEU A 10 1.47 66.44 25.88
CA LEU A 10 0.93 65.28 26.59
C LEU A 10 -0.59 65.22 26.35
N GLN A 11 -1.07 64.14 25.80
CA GLN A 11 -2.49 63.79 25.86
C GLN A 11 -2.65 62.39 26.44
N THR A 12 -3.17 62.39 27.68
CA THR A 12 -3.64 61.23 28.40
C THR A 12 -4.70 60.48 27.60
N CYS A 13 -4.45 59.23 27.31
CA CYS A 13 -5.48 58.37 26.77
C CYS A 13 -5.82 57.25 27.72
N HIS A 14 -7.11 57.15 27.94
CA HIS A 14 -7.80 56.23 28.86
C HIS A 14 -7.37 54.76 28.67
N ARG A 15 -7.17 54.08 29.81
CA ARG A 15 -7.12 52.64 29.94
C ARG A 15 -8.48 52.03 29.60
N HIS A 16 -8.62 51.44 28.45
CA HIS A 16 -9.66 50.46 28.19
C HIS A 16 -9.19 49.10 28.74
N THR A 17 -9.85 48.67 29.77
CA THR A 17 -9.77 47.31 30.32
C THR A 17 -10.34 46.33 29.32
N LEU A 18 -9.46 45.61 28.63
CA LEU A 18 -9.84 44.46 27.82
C LEU A 18 -10.20 43.29 28.73
N ASN A 19 -11.47 42.98 28.72
CA ASN A 19 -12.09 41.84 29.38
C ASN A 19 -11.49 40.52 28.81
N LYS A 20 -10.66 39.85 29.61
CA LYS A 20 -10.16 38.52 29.33
C LYS A 20 -11.34 37.53 29.36
N LYS A 21 -11.94 37.25 28.23
CA LYS A 21 -12.79 36.07 28.08
C LYS A 21 -11.93 34.84 28.29
N ASN A 22 -12.22 34.10 29.33
CA ASN A 22 -11.64 32.82 29.66
C ASN A 22 -11.88 31.84 28.49
N PHE A 23 -10.85 31.60 27.70
CA PHE A 23 -10.79 30.46 26.78
C PHE A 23 -10.53 29.23 27.64
N VAL A 24 -11.60 28.54 28.01
CA VAL A 24 -11.51 27.22 28.64
C VAL A 24 -11.06 26.25 27.58
N SER A 25 -9.76 26.08 27.41
CA SER A 25 -9.19 24.93 26.71
C SER A 25 -9.43 23.72 27.62
N SER A 26 -10.42 22.91 27.28
CA SER A 26 -10.52 21.57 27.87
C SER A 26 -9.22 20.81 27.57
N PRO A 27 -8.50 20.31 28.59
CA PRO A 27 -7.34 19.47 28.31
C PRO A 27 -7.85 18.21 27.66
N ILE A 28 -7.56 18.02 26.34
CA ILE A 28 -7.65 16.71 25.71
C ILE A 28 -6.73 15.84 26.56
N SER A 29 -7.30 14.91 27.30
CA SER A 29 -6.52 14.10 28.23
C SER A 29 -5.46 13.34 27.43
N VAL A 30 -4.26 13.23 27.97
CA VAL A 30 -3.16 12.45 27.38
C VAL A 30 -3.64 11.03 27.01
N LEU A 31 -4.61 10.52 27.77
CA LEU A 31 -5.28 9.25 27.53
C LEU A 31 -6.08 9.25 26.22
N SER A 32 -6.79 10.34 25.86
CA SER A 32 -7.51 10.47 24.57
C SER A 32 -6.55 10.54 23.39
N LEU A 33 -5.40 11.20 23.56
CA LEU A 33 -4.36 11.27 22.53
C LEU A 33 -3.66 9.92 22.37
N LEU A 34 -3.43 9.18 23.47
CA LEU A 34 -2.90 7.82 23.45
C LEU A 34 -3.87 6.83 22.81
N LEU A 35 -5.18 6.93 23.09
CA LEU A 35 -6.22 6.12 22.46
C LEU A 35 -6.33 6.40 20.96
N LEU A 36 -6.22 7.66 20.53
CA LEU A 36 -6.18 8.04 19.10
C LEU A 36 -4.91 7.50 18.40
N LEU A 37 -3.75 7.55 19.05
CA LEU A 37 -2.51 6.98 18.53
C LEU A 37 -2.54 5.46 18.47
N LEU A 38 -3.10 4.78 19.46
CA LEU A 38 -3.31 3.32 19.45
C LEU A 38 -4.32 2.88 18.39
N CYS A 39 -5.38 3.66 18.15
CA CYS A 39 -6.35 3.39 17.08
C CYS A 39 -5.71 3.55 15.69
N CYS A 40 -4.81 4.51 15.51
CA CYS A 40 -4.12 4.71 14.22
C CYS A 40 -3.09 3.61 13.91
N CYS A 41 -2.50 2.95 14.93
CA CYS A 41 -1.54 1.86 14.72
C CYS A 41 -2.18 0.51 14.41
N CYS A 42 -3.49 0.31 14.70
CA CYS A 42 -4.18 -0.96 14.46
C CYS A 42 -4.85 -1.09 13.09
N GLN A 43 -4.92 -0.02 12.29
CA GLN A 43 -5.64 -0.06 11.00
C GLN A 43 -4.86 -0.70 9.85
N PHE A 44 -3.57 -0.99 10.01
CA PHE A 44 -2.77 -1.66 8.96
C PHE A 44 -2.82 -3.19 8.98
N ALA A 45 -3.50 -3.81 9.96
CA ALA A 45 -3.46 -5.26 10.13
C ALA A 45 -4.41 -6.03 9.20
N ASP A 46 -5.37 -5.37 8.56
CA ASP A 46 -6.46 -6.01 7.85
C ASP A 46 -6.70 -5.51 6.42
N SER A 47 -5.74 -4.79 5.82
CA SER A 47 -5.83 -4.32 4.43
C SER A 47 -5.28 -5.35 3.43
N MET A 48 -5.50 -5.09 2.12
CA MET A 48 -4.99 -5.87 0.99
C MET A 48 -3.56 -6.38 1.23
N ARG A 49 -3.32 -7.65 0.93
CA ARG A 49 -2.02 -8.31 1.10
C ARG A 49 -1.42 -8.71 -0.22
N LEU A 50 -0.14 -8.42 -0.39
CA LEU A 50 0.64 -8.95 -1.49
C LEU A 50 1.79 -9.80 -0.94
N VAL A 51 1.96 -10.99 -1.52
CA VAL A 51 3.21 -11.76 -1.36
C VAL A 51 3.98 -11.63 -2.66
N VAL A 52 5.04 -10.84 -2.63
CA VAL A 52 5.85 -10.49 -3.81
C VAL A 52 7.12 -11.31 -3.81
N GLN A 53 7.37 -12.05 -4.87
CA GLN A 53 8.55 -12.88 -5.07
C GLN A 53 9.35 -12.40 -6.28
N ARG A 54 10.64 -12.16 -6.10
CA ARG A 54 11.55 -11.94 -7.21
C ARG A 54 11.79 -13.27 -7.90
N VAL A 55 11.55 -13.34 -9.21
CA VAL A 55 11.62 -14.58 -9.95
C VAL A 55 12.56 -14.49 -11.15
N LYS A 56 13.16 -15.64 -11.52
CA LYS A 56 13.84 -15.84 -12.80
C LYS A 56 12.85 -16.18 -13.89
N SER A 57 11.75 -16.84 -13.54
CA SER A 57 10.62 -17.14 -14.40
C SER A 57 9.42 -17.51 -13.53
N ALA A 58 8.22 -17.27 -14.04
CA ALA A 58 6.98 -17.77 -13.45
C ALA A 58 5.96 -18.04 -14.54
N SER A 59 5.01 -18.97 -14.30
CA SER A 59 3.94 -19.28 -15.23
C SER A 59 2.69 -19.78 -14.51
N VAL A 60 1.54 -19.58 -15.15
CA VAL A 60 0.25 -20.08 -14.72
C VAL A 60 -0.29 -21.04 -15.78
N THR A 61 -0.69 -22.23 -15.34
CA THR A 61 -1.30 -23.25 -16.18
C THR A 61 -2.72 -23.55 -15.66
N VAL A 62 -3.69 -23.61 -16.57
CA VAL A 62 -5.08 -24.00 -16.28
C VAL A 62 -5.46 -25.11 -17.26
N ASP A 63 -6.00 -26.20 -16.74
CA ASP A 63 -6.40 -27.38 -17.52
C ASP A 63 -5.29 -27.88 -18.47
N GLY A 64 -4.04 -27.88 -17.97
CA GLY A 64 -2.86 -28.32 -18.74
C GLY A 64 -2.36 -27.33 -19.78
N LYS A 65 -3.00 -26.15 -19.94
CA LYS A 65 -2.58 -25.11 -20.88
C LYS A 65 -1.94 -23.94 -20.14
N VAL A 66 -0.74 -23.55 -20.55
CA VAL A 66 -0.10 -22.31 -20.05
C VAL A 66 -0.90 -21.11 -20.56
N ILE A 67 -1.46 -20.34 -19.66
CA ILE A 67 -2.24 -19.13 -19.95
C ILE A 67 -1.42 -17.85 -19.81
N SER A 68 -0.38 -17.88 -18.96
CA SER A 68 0.48 -16.74 -18.70
C SER A 68 1.88 -17.21 -18.32
N SER A 69 2.90 -16.48 -18.77
CA SER A 69 4.31 -16.79 -18.46
C SER A 69 5.13 -15.52 -18.51
N ILE A 70 6.05 -15.37 -17.56
CA ILE A 70 7.02 -14.28 -17.48
C ILE A 70 8.45 -14.81 -17.37
N GLY A 71 9.39 -14.03 -17.86
CA GLY A 71 10.82 -14.19 -17.60
C GLY A 71 11.22 -13.60 -16.22
N PRO A 72 12.43 -13.01 -16.12
CA PRO A 72 12.87 -12.33 -14.91
C PRO A 72 11.90 -11.20 -14.53
N GLY A 73 11.47 -11.16 -13.25
CA GLY A 73 10.47 -10.21 -12.84
C GLY A 73 9.99 -10.40 -11.41
N ALA A 74 8.78 -9.95 -11.16
CA ALA A 74 8.08 -10.12 -9.89
C ALA A 74 6.81 -10.95 -10.09
N MET A 75 6.63 -11.99 -9.28
CA MET A 75 5.37 -12.70 -9.14
C MET A 75 4.71 -12.25 -7.84
N ALA A 76 3.45 -11.83 -7.91
CA ALA A 76 2.68 -11.32 -6.79
C ALA A 76 1.41 -12.15 -6.56
N LEU A 77 1.31 -12.80 -5.40
CA LEU A 77 0.04 -13.31 -4.90
C LEU A 77 -0.76 -12.15 -4.32
N VAL A 78 -2.01 -12.02 -4.73
CA VAL A 78 -2.89 -10.89 -4.40
C VAL A 78 -4.06 -11.36 -3.56
N GLY A 79 -4.07 -11.00 -2.27
CA GLY A 79 -5.18 -11.25 -1.36
C GLY A 79 -5.99 -9.98 -1.13
N LEU A 80 -7.31 -10.11 -1.21
CA LEU A 80 -8.26 -9.04 -0.95
C LEU A 80 -9.04 -9.32 0.33
N HIS A 81 -9.06 -8.35 1.25
CA HIS A 81 -9.84 -8.38 2.48
C HIS A 81 -11.27 -7.89 2.22
N GLU A 82 -12.24 -8.34 3.02
CA GLU A 82 -13.64 -7.94 2.84
C GLU A 82 -13.88 -6.43 2.97
N ASP A 83 -13.04 -5.71 3.72
CA ASP A 83 -13.13 -4.27 3.97
C ASP A 83 -12.21 -3.43 3.06
N ASP A 84 -11.50 -4.03 2.09
CA ASP A 84 -10.58 -3.29 1.23
C ASP A 84 -11.29 -2.23 0.39
N THR A 85 -10.62 -1.12 0.23
CA THR A 85 -11.07 0.06 -0.53
C THR A 85 -10.18 0.31 -1.74
N LYS A 86 -10.54 1.28 -2.56
CA LYS A 86 -9.69 1.72 -3.69
C LYS A 86 -8.35 2.29 -3.22
N ASP A 87 -8.31 2.92 -2.05
CA ASP A 87 -7.08 3.50 -1.50
C ASP A 87 -6.08 2.38 -1.16
N ASP A 88 -6.56 1.22 -0.70
CA ASP A 88 -5.73 0.04 -0.44
C ASP A 88 -5.14 -0.52 -1.74
N LEU A 89 -5.94 -0.57 -2.82
CA LEU A 89 -5.45 -0.97 -4.15
C LEU A 89 -4.37 -0.01 -4.64
N GLU A 90 -4.60 1.31 -4.53
CA GLU A 90 -3.61 2.31 -4.95
C GLU A 90 -2.32 2.21 -4.15
N PHE A 91 -2.43 2.01 -2.83
CA PHE A 91 -1.27 1.82 -1.96
C PHE A 91 -0.47 0.60 -2.39
N CYS A 92 -1.10 -0.56 -2.52
CA CYS A 92 -0.46 -1.81 -2.92
C CYS A 92 0.14 -1.74 -4.33
N CYS A 93 -0.57 -1.11 -5.29
CA CYS A 93 -0.06 -0.88 -6.63
C CYS A 93 1.23 -0.04 -6.62
N LYS A 94 1.23 1.08 -5.90
CA LYS A 94 2.41 1.94 -5.74
C LYS A 94 3.57 1.19 -5.10
N LYS A 95 3.29 0.40 -4.04
CA LYS A 95 4.31 -0.40 -3.34
C LYS A 95 4.91 -1.48 -4.23
N LEU A 96 4.09 -2.25 -4.95
CA LEU A 96 4.55 -3.30 -5.85
C LEU A 96 5.47 -2.74 -6.95
N LEU A 97 5.03 -1.68 -7.64
CA LEU A 97 5.79 -1.07 -8.73
C LEU A 97 7.05 -0.31 -8.27
N ALA A 98 7.07 0.16 -7.02
CA ALA A 98 8.21 0.88 -6.45
C ALA A 98 9.17 -0.01 -5.65
N CYS A 99 8.83 -1.27 -5.41
CA CYS A 99 9.62 -2.18 -4.59
C CYS A 99 10.98 -2.43 -5.22
N LYS A 100 12.05 -2.08 -4.51
CA LYS A 100 13.42 -2.15 -5.01
C LYS A 100 14.06 -3.50 -4.67
N LEU A 101 13.88 -4.48 -5.54
CA LEU A 101 14.33 -5.86 -5.33
C LEU A 101 15.63 -6.22 -6.08
N TRP A 102 16.15 -5.30 -6.92
CA TRP A 102 17.33 -5.52 -7.74
C TRP A 102 18.43 -4.52 -7.44
N GLU A 103 19.65 -4.92 -7.77
CA GLU A 103 20.80 -4.02 -7.78
C GLU A 103 20.70 -3.00 -8.92
N ASN A 104 21.42 -1.88 -8.75
CA ASN A 104 21.66 -0.92 -9.84
C ASN A 104 22.85 -1.39 -10.70
N ASP A 105 23.15 -0.61 -11.73
CA ASP A 105 24.23 -0.93 -12.68
C ASP A 105 25.63 -0.94 -12.04
N ASN A 106 25.78 -0.35 -10.85
CA ASN A 106 27.02 -0.38 -10.05
C ASN A 106 27.07 -1.55 -9.06
N GLY A 107 26.11 -2.48 -9.11
CA GLY A 107 26.04 -3.63 -8.21
C GLY A 107 25.52 -3.30 -6.80
N SER A 108 25.05 -2.07 -6.53
CA SER A 108 24.47 -1.73 -5.23
C SER A 108 23.10 -2.37 -5.08
N LEU A 109 22.91 -3.19 -4.05
CA LEU A 109 21.68 -3.91 -3.78
C LEU A 109 20.51 -2.98 -3.42
N TRP A 110 19.28 -3.41 -3.71
CA TRP A 110 18.03 -2.75 -3.30
C TRP A 110 17.89 -1.32 -3.85
N ARG A 111 18.22 -1.12 -5.12
CA ARG A 111 18.19 0.19 -5.77
C ARG A 111 17.17 0.30 -6.89
N HIS A 112 16.89 -0.80 -7.60
CA HIS A 112 15.99 -0.82 -8.74
C HIS A 112 14.75 -1.68 -8.45
N GLY A 113 13.59 -1.23 -8.95
CA GLY A 113 12.35 -1.99 -9.04
C GLY A 113 12.12 -2.50 -10.46
N VAL A 114 10.94 -3.08 -10.70
CA VAL A 114 10.55 -3.64 -12.01
C VAL A 114 10.63 -2.60 -13.12
N LYS A 115 10.24 -1.35 -12.86
CA LYS A 115 10.26 -0.27 -13.85
C LYS A 115 11.68 0.07 -14.33
N GLN A 116 12.63 0.24 -13.40
CA GLN A 116 14.01 0.61 -13.74
C GLN A 116 14.73 -0.52 -14.48
N ARG A 117 14.35 -1.76 -14.21
CA ARG A 117 14.95 -2.94 -14.84
C ARG A 117 14.16 -3.43 -16.06
N ASN A 118 13.07 -2.76 -16.39
CA ASN A 118 12.18 -3.10 -17.50
C ASN A 118 11.69 -4.56 -17.46
N LEU A 119 11.25 -5.01 -16.26
CA LEU A 119 10.91 -6.39 -15.96
C LEU A 119 9.40 -6.62 -15.94
N GLU A 120 9.00 -7.89 -16.03
CA GLU A 120 7.61 -8.31 -16.06
C GLU A 120 7.02 -8.52 -14.65
N VAL A 121 5.71 -8.39 -14.53
CA VAL A 121 4.96 -8.64 -13.30
C VAL A 121 3.84 -9.63 -13.59
N LEU A 122 3.81 -10.75 -12.87
CA LEU A 122 2.71 -11.72 -12.91
C LEU A 122 1.92 -11.65 -11.62
N CYS A 123 0.64 -11.29 -11.70
CA CYS A 123 -0.28 -11.27 -10.56
C CYS A 123 -1.14 -12.53 -10.57
N VAL A 124 -1.37 -13.10 -9.38
CA VAL A 124 -2.28 -14.25 -9.20
C VAL A 124 -3.16 -13.97 -7.98
N SER A 125 -4.47 -14.00 -8.15
CA SER A 125 -5.42 -13.84 -7.04
C SER A 125 -5.28 -14.99 -6.05
N GLN A 126 -5.22 -14.67 -4.72
CA GLN A 126 -4.96 -15.64 -3.67
C GLN A 126 -5.75 -15.30 -2.40
N PHE A 127 -7.03 -15.67 -2.34
CA PHE A 127 -7.90 -15.42 -1.18
C PHE A 127 -7.39 -16.08 0.11
N THR A 128 -6.65 -17.18 -0.02
CA THR A 128 -6.11 -17.93 1.13
C THR A 128 -5.06 -17.15 1.94
N LEU A 129 -4.59 -15.99 1.46
CA LEU A 129 -3.72 -15.11 2.26
C LEU A 129 -4.41 -14.56 3.53
N TYR A 130 -5.74 -14.61 3.58
CA TYR A 130 -6.54 -14.31 4.78
C TYR A 130 -7.00 -15.55 5.53
N GLY A 131 -6.48 -16.71 5.17
CA GLY A 131 -6.75 -17.97 5.86
C GLY A 131 -6.26 -17.94 7.31
N THR A 132 -7.14 -18.31 8.23
CA THR A 132 -6.81 -18.59 9.62
C THR A 132 -7.09 -20.05 9.94
N LEU A 133 -6.43 -20.61 10.94
CA LEU A 133 -6.71 -21.99 11.36
C LEU A 133 -7.69 -22.00 12.52
N THR A 134 -8.74 -22.80 12.38
CA THR A 134 -9.68 -23.10 13.47
C THR A 134 -8.99 -23.95 14.54
N LYS A 135 -9.63 -24.14 15.70
CA LYS A 135 -9.16 -25.05 16.76
C LYS A 135 -8.98 -26.52 16.29
N LYS A 136 -9.65 -26.89 15.19
CA LYS A 136 -9.52 -28.21 14.55
C LYS A 136 -8.50 -28.25 13.42
N HIS A 137 -7.65 -27.23 13.30
CA HIS A 137 -6.65 -27.06 12.24
C HIS A 137 -7.23 -27.02 10.81
N GLN A 138 -8.50 -26.72 10.68
CA GLN A 138 -9.14 -26.49 9.38
C GLN A 138 -9.00 -25.02 9.00
N PRO A 139 -8.74 -24.71 7.72
CA PRO A 139 -8.66 -23.32 7.27
C PRO A 139 -10.05 -22.65 7.31
N ASP A 140 -10.06 -21.38 7.70
CA ASP A 140 -11.21 -20.49 7.67
C ASP A 140 -10.84 -19.23 6.88
N TYR A 141 -11.64 -18.87 5.88
CA TYR A 141 -11.39 -17.78 4.94
C TYR A 141 -12.42 -16.66 5.05
N LYS A 142 -13.10 -16.52 6.19
CA LYS A 142 -14.20 -15.55 6.39
C LYS A 142 -13.79 -14.11 6.12
N ARG A 143 -12.51 -13.78 6.37
CA ARG A 143 -11.97 -12.44 6.18
C ARG A 143 -11.63 -12.12 4.73
N SER A 144 -11.63 -13.09 3.84
CA SER A 144 -11.42 -12.89 2.42
C SER A 144 -12.64 -12.26 1.78
N MET A 145 -12.43 -11.32 0.89
CA MET A 145 -13.50 -10.72 0.09
C MET A 145 -14.27 -11.78 -0.69
N LYS A 146 -15.59 -11.61 -0.83
CA LYS A 146 -16.46 -12.53 -1.59
C LYS A 146 -16.09 -12.49 -3.08
N ALA A 147 -16.30 -13.60 -3.78
CA ALA A 147 -15.80 -13.79 -5.16
C ALA A 147 -16.18 -12.67 -6.13
N ILE A 148 -17.44 -12.22 -6.16
CA ILE A 148 -17.89 -11.19 -7.11
C ILE A 148 -17.18 -9.85 -6.85
N PRO A 149 -17.29 -9.21 -5.67
CA PRO A 149 -16.58 -7.96 -5.43
C PRO A 149 -15.05 -8.13 -5.49
N ALA A 150 -14.51 -9.30 -5.14
CA ALA A 150 -13.08 -9.57 -5.24
C ALA A 150 -12.59 -9.56 -6.69
N GLN A 151 -13.37 -10.08 -7.62
CA GLN A 151 -13.04 -10.03 -9.04
C GLN A 151 -13.00 -8.58 -9.55
N GLU A 152 -14.02 -7.79 -9.24
CA GLU A 152 -14.09 -6.36 -9.62
C GLU A 152 -12.88 -5.56 -9.07
N MET A 153 -12.55 -5.79 -7.80
CA MET A 153 -11.40 -5.14 -7.15
C MET A 153 -10.07 -5.62 -7.74
N TYR A 154 -9.94 -6.91 -8.04
CA TYR A 154 -8.76 -7.47 -8.67
C TYR A 154 -8.53 -6.91 -10.08
N ASP A 155 -9.60 -6.83 -10.88
CA ASP A 155 -9.54 -6.24 -12.22
C ASP A 155 -9.18 -4.76 -12.17
N ALA A 156 -9.72 -4.01 -11.18
CA ALA A 156 -9.34 -2.63 -10.93
C ALA A 156 -7.86 -2.49 -10.55
N PHE A 157 -7.34 -3.39 -9.70
CA PHE A 157 -5.92 -3.43 -9.32
C PHE A 157 -5.01 -3.67 -10.54
N LEU A 158 -5.34 -4.65 -11.38
CA LEU A 158 -4.60 -4.90 -12.62
C LEU A 158 -4.65 -3.69 -13.57
N GLY A 159 -5.80 -3.03 -13.66
CA GLY A 159 -5.96 -1.78 -14.42
C GLY A 159 -5.03 -0.67 -13.90
N MET A 160 -4.92 -0.50 -12.58
CA MET A 160 -4.00 0.46 -11.96
C MET A 160 -2.55 0.13 -12.23
N LEU A 161 -2.17 -1.15 -12.20
CA LEU A 161 -0.80 -1.59 -12.54
C LEU A 161 -0.46 -1.29 -14.00
N ARG A 162 -1.37 -1.60 -14.94
CA ARG A 162 -1.21 -1.33 -16.38
C ARG A 162 -1.12 0.17 -16.67
N ASN A 163 -1.88 0.99 -15.96
CA ASN A 163 -1.80 2.46 -16.07
C ASN A 163 -0.53 3.04 -15.44
N GLY A 164 -0.02 2.37 -14.42
CA GLY A 164 1.17 2.81 -13.67
C GLY A 164 2.50 2.32 -14.29
N TYR A 165 2.44 1.38 -15.22
CA TYR A 165 3.59 0.76 -15.90
C TYR A 165 3.18 0.32 -17.32
N GLU A 166 4.09 -0.29 -18.09
CA GLU A 166 3.82 -0.82 -19.43
C GLU A 166 2.78 -1.96 -19.36
N ALA A 167 1.64 -1.78 -20.05
CA ALA A 167 0.51 -2.71 -19.93
C ALA A 167 0.87 -4.13 -20.37
N GLU A 168 1.72 -4.26 -21.39
CA GLU A 168 2.23 -5.52 -21.93
C GLU A 168 3.18 -6.28 -20.99
N LYS A 169 3.62 -5.65 -19.92
CA LYS A 169 4.46 -6.25 -18.88
C LYS A 169 3.69 -6.69 -17.64
N ILE A 170 2.38 -6.45 -17.61
CA ILE A 170 1.50 -6.87 -16.51
C ILE A 170 0.68 -8.07 -16.95
N PHE A 171 1.06 -9.21 -16.43
CA PHE A 171 0.44 -10.51 -16.65
C PHE A 171 -0.43 -10.91 -15.47
N ASP A 172 -1.39 -11.78 -15.68
CA ASP A 172 -2.23 -12.32 -14.62
C ASP A 172 -2.52 -13.83 -14.83
N GLY A 173 -3.08 -14.44 -13.78
CA GLY A 173 -3.69 -15.75 -13.84
C GLY A 173 -5.13 -15.69 -14.36
N GLN A 174 -5.90 -16.76 -14.10
CA GLN A 174 -7.33 -16.81 -14.37
C GLN A 174 -8.09 -16.76 -13.05
N PHE A 175 -8.79 -15.65 -12.78
CA PHE A 175 -9.54 -15.48 -11.53
C PHE A 175 -10.56 -16.60 -11.31
N GLY A 176 -10.55 -17.18 -10.11
CA GLY A 176 -11.48 -18.24 -9.71
C GLY A 176 -11.20 -19.62 -10.30
N ALA A 177 -10.19 -19.79 -11.15
CA ALA A 177 -9.81 -21.10 -11.67
C ALA A 177 -8.89 -21.86 -10.70
N MET A 178 -8.85 -23.18 -10.86
CA MET A 178 -7.75 -24.00 -10.32
C MET A 178 -6.53 -23.81 -11.21
N MET A 179 -5.45 -23.32 -10.63
CA MET A 179 -4.23 -22.95 -11.35
C MET A 179 -3.03 -23.73 -10.81
N ASP A 180 -2.20 -24.24 -11.72
CA ASP A 180 -0.84 -24.65 -11.41
C ASP A 180 0.07 -23.42 -11.57
N VAL A 181 0.65 -22.94 -10.49
CA VAL A 181 1.56 -21.79 -10.50
C VAL A 181 2.98 -22.28 -10.30
N SER A 182 3.79 -22.17 -11.35
CA SER A 182 5.20 -22.56 -11.35
C SER A 182 6.07 -21.32 -11.29
N LEU A 183 7.13 -21.34 -10.50
CA LEU A 183 8.10 -20.26 -10.44
C LEU A 183 9.50 -20.73 -10.05
N VAL A 184 10.51 -20.00 -10.50
CA VAL A 184 11.89 -20.10 -10.00
C VAL A 184 12.18 -18.84 -9.22
N ASN A 185 12.12 -18.93 -7.87
CA ASN A 185 12.41 -17.80 -6.99
C ASN A 185 13.90 -17.43 -7.08
N ASP A 186 14.18 -16.15 -7.30
CA ASP A 186 15.53 -15.62 -7.42
C ASP A 186 16.01 -15.07 -6.07
N GLY A 187 17.06 -15.73 -5.52
CA GLY A 187 17.67 -15.28 -4.27
C GLY A 187 17.70 -16.25 -3.10
N PRO A 188 16.62 -16.92 -2.60
CA PRO A 188 15.22 -16.61 -2.73
C PRO A 188 14.84 -15.29 -2.04
N MET A 189 13.97 -14.54 -2.69
CA MET A 189 13.48 -13.28 -2.16
C MET A 189 11.96 -13.23 -2.20
N THR A 190 11.37 -13.01 -1.02
CA THR A 190 9.94 -12.91 -0.82
C THR A 190 9.65 -11.80 0.18
N ILE A 191 8.71 -10.91 -0.15
CA ILE A 191 8.27 -9.80 0.68
C ILE A 191 6.75 -9.87 0.82
N VAL A 192 6.26 -9.48 1.99
CA VAL A 192 4.83 -9.27 2.25
C VAL A 192 4.58 -7.77 2.38
N ILE A 193 3.59 -7.29 1.65
CA ILE A 193 3.11 -5.90 1.68
C ILE A 193 1.70 -5.90 2.20
#